data_87b609bfbdcba71b5bf917517842140d
#
_entry.id   87b609bfbdcba71b5bf917517842140d
#
_cell.length_a   1.000
_cell.length_b   1.000
_cell.length_c   1.000
_cell.angle_alpha   90.00
_cell.angle_beta   90.00
_cell.angle_gamma   90.00
#
_symmetry.space_group_name_H-M   'P 1'
#
loop_
_entity.id
_entity.type
_entity.pdbx_description
1 polymer ?
#
loop_
_entity_poly.entity_id
_entity_poly.type
_entity_poly.pdbx_seq_one_letter_code
_entity_poly.pdbx_strand_id
1 'polypeptide(L)'
;SWLALRQALQNLPDGKKWVLTNSGTVKNNDFSLKLMTGAVREAATLDEAAKGIGCNPAVLEETVRQYNHSVHIGRDEAFGKTTMLKALDEPPFYYGEERLNIHSTEGGVAIDTQARVLDQSEEPLLGLFAAGEPVGNLHGKSRPGGNGVLACVVFGRIAGQEAAQLSLSSH
;
A
#
# COMPACT_ATOMS: atom_id res chain seq x y z
N SER A 1 4.43 2.04 -12.69
CA SER A 1 4.55 3.18 -11.77
C SER A 1 3.19 3.46 -11.13
N TRP A 2 3.17 4.06 -9.96
CA TRP A 2 1.94 4.49 -9.27
C TRP A 2 1.08 5.44 -10.13
N LEU A 3 1.70 6.27 -10.92
CA LEU A 3 1.00 7.18 -11.84
C LEU A 3 0.23 6.41 -12.91
N ALA A 4 0.82 5.38 -13.50
CA ALA A 4 0.15 4.54 -14.50
C ALA A 4 -1.02 3.76 -13.89
N LEU A 5 -0.86 3.23 -12.67
CA LEU A 5 -1.94 2.58 -11.95
C LEU A 5 -3.10 3.56 -11.65
N ARG A 6 -2.80 4.76 -11.18
CA ARG A 6 -3.79 5.81 -10.93
C ARG A 6 -4.56 6.17 -12.20
N GLN A 7 -3.86 6.37 -13.30
CA GLN A 7 -4.48 6.68 -14.60
C GLN A 7 -5.38 5.53 -15.07
N ALA A 8 -4.90 4.28 -14.96
CA ALA A 8 -5.71 3.11 -15.30
C ALA A 8 -6.99 3.02 -14.46
N LEU A 9 -6.90 3.29 -13.16
CA LEU A 9 -8.04 3.26 -12.26
C LEU A 9 -9.04 4.39 -12.51
N GLN A 10 -8.57 5.58 -12.90
CA GLN A 10 -9.42 6.71 -13.24
C GLN A 10 -10.21 6.49 -14.55
N ASN A 11 -9.69 5.64 -15.44
CA ASN A 11 -10.32 5.32 -16.72
C ASN A 11 -11.27 4.11 -16.64
N LEU A 12 -11.44 3.49 -15.49
CA LEU A 12 -12.40 2.40 -15.32
C LEU A 12 -13.84 2.96 -15.33
N PRO A 13 -14.78 2.31 -16.03
CA PRO A 13 -16.19 2.57 -15.85
C PRO A 13 -16.51 2.48 -14.35
N ASP A 14 -17.18 3.43 -13.78
CA ASP A 14 -17.55 3.49 -12.36
C ASP A 14 -16.38 3.64 -11.36
N GLY A 15 -15.11 3.73 -11.81
CA GLY A 15 -13.93 3.83 -10.95
C GLY A 15 -13.74 2.66 -10.00
N LYS A 16 -14.41 1.52 -10.23
CA LYS A 16 -14.39 0.34 -9.38
C LYS A 16 -13.37 -0.67 -9.87
N LYS A 17 -12.60 -1.21 -8.95
CA LYS A 17 -11.77 -2.39 -9.15
C LYS A 17 -12.11 -3.45 -8.13
N TRP A 18 -11.93 -4.69 -8.52
CA TRP A 18 -12.19 -5.84 -7.68
C TRP A 18 -10.90 -6.63 -7.46
N VAL A 19 -10.74 -7.13 -6.27
CA VAL A 19 -9.69 -8.08 -5.93
C VAL A 19 -10.34 -9.43 -5.72
N LEU A 20 -9.75 -10.45 -6.33
CA LEU A 20 -10.11 -11.84 -6.16
C LEU A 20 -8.94 -12.59 -5.52
N THR A 21 -9.24 -13.42 -4.55
CA THR A 21 -8.28 -14.35 -3.92
C THR A 21 -8.98 -15.66 -3.57
N ASN A 22 -8.23 -16.62 -3.03
CA ASN A 22 -8.76 -17.92 -2.64
C ASN A 22 -8.35 -18.31 -1.21
N SER A 23 -8.81 -19.46 -0.74
CA SER A 23 -8.56 -19.97 0.61
C SER A 23 -7.07 -20.16 0.93
N GLY A 24 -6.23 -20.32 -0.07
CA GLY A 24 -4.78 -20.53 0.08
C GLY A 24 -3.97 -19.27 0.38
N THR A 25 -4.55 -18.07 0.22
CA THR A 25 -3.77 -16.84 0.19
C THR A 25 -3.83 -15.99 1.43
N VAL A 26 -4.87 -16.01 2.25
CA VAL A 26 -4.98 -15.03 3.36
C VAL A 26 -5.67 -15.59 4.58
N LYS A 27 -4.98 -15.59 5.70
CA LYS A 27 -5.61 -15.84 7.01
C LYS A 27 -4.97 -14.93 8.07
N ASN A 28 -5.29 -13.64 8.05
CA ASN A 28 -4.97 -12.74 9.13
C ASN A 28 -6.25 -12.24 9.83
N ASN A 29 -6.11 -11.68 11.02
CA ASN A 29 -7.25 -11.18 11.79
C ASN A 29 -8.03 -10.07 11.06
N ASP A 30 -7.36 -9.28 10.23
CA ASP A 30 -7.95 -8.22 9.42
C ASP A 30 -8.87 -8.79 8.33
N PHE A 31 -8.52 -9.96 7.76
CA PHE A 31 -9.36 -10.63 6.78
C PHE A 31 -10.69 -11.10 7.36
N SER A 32 -10.67 -11.67 8.57
CA SER A 32 -11.89 -12.07 9.28
C SER A 32 -12.81 -10.88 9.54
N LEU A 33 -12.25 -9.73 9.92
CA LEU A 33 -13.02 -8.51 10.10
C LEU A 33 -13.64 -8.01 8.79
N LYS A 34 -12.90 -8.09 7.67
CA LYS A 34 -13.41 -7.72 6.35
C LYS A 34 -14.55 -8.62 5.87
N LEU A 35 -14.50 -9.91 6.18
CA LEU A 35 -15.61 -10.83 5.93
C LEU A 35 -16.84 -10.46 6.78
N MET A 36 -16.66 -10.24 8.07
CA MET A 36 -17.75 -9.87 8.98
C MET A 36 -18.45 -8.57 8.61
N THR A 37 -17.69 -7.59 8.10
CA THR A 37 -18.21 -6.29 7.68
C THR A 37 -18.77 -6.28 6.27
N GLY A 38 -18.63 -7.39 5.51
CA GLY A 38 -19.04 -7.46 4.10
C GLY A 38 -18.13 -6.70 3.12
N ALA A 39 -16.99 -6.18 3.57
CA ALA A 39 -15.99 -5.56 2.72
C ALA A 39 -15.31 -6.59 1.79
N VAL A 40 -15.23 -7.84 2.24
CA VAL A 40 -14.88 -9.02 1.46
C VAL A 40 -16.05 -9.99 1.52
N ARG A 41 -16.35 -10.63 0.40
CA ARG A 41 -17.42 -11.63 0.27
C ARG A 41 -16.83 -12.95 -0.16
N GLU A 42 -17.48 -14.03 0.26
CA GLU A 42 -17.12 -15.39 -0.10
C GLU A 42 -17.98 -15.91 -1.25
N ALA A 43 -17.41 -16.73 -2.10
CA ALA A 43 -18.08 -17.43 -3.18
C ALA A 43 -17.53 -18.86 -3.30
N ALA A 44 -18.40 -19.83 -3.45
CA ALA A 44 -18.01 -21.23 -3.62
C ALA A 44 -17.40 -21.49 -5.01
N THR A 45 -17.77 -20.69 -6.01
CA THR A 45 -17.32 -20.84 -7.41
C THR A 45 -16.95 -19.50 -8.02
N LEU A 46 -16.21 -19.53 -9.13
CA LEU A 46 -15.91 -18.32 -9.93
C LEU A 46 -17.18 -17.73 -10.55
N ASP A 47 -18.15 -18.54 -10.94
CA ASP A 47 -19.46 -18.09 -11.44
C ASP A 47 -20.21 -17.26 -10.39
N GLU A 48 -20.23 -17.74 -9.15
CA GLU A 48 -20.82 -17.02 -8.03
C GLU A 48 -20.07 -15.71 -7.73
N ALA A 49 -18.75 -15.73 -7.74
CA ALA A 49 -17.93 -14.52 -7.59
C ALA A 49 -18.22 -13.53 -8.71
N ALA A 50 -18.31 -13.97 -9.97
CA ALA A 50 -18.61 -13.14 -11.11
C ALA A 50 -19.98 -12.44 -10.98
N LYS A 51 -21.00 -13.17 -10.54
CA LYS A 51 -22.34 -12.61 -10.24
C LYS A 51 -22.28 -11.55 -9.15
N GLY A 52 -21.53 -11.80 -8.09
CA GLY A 52 -21.35 -10.85 -6.99
C GLY A 52 -20.55 -9.61 -7.36
N ILE A 53 -19.62 -9.71 -8.30
CA ILE A 53 -18.85 -8.62 -8.89
C ILE A 53 -19.69 -7.83 -9.91
N GLY A 54 -20.61 -8.51 -10.59
CA GLY A 54 -21.39 -7.93 -11.70
C GLY A 54 -20.66 -8.01 -13.04
N CYS A 55 -19.79 -9.02 -13.23
CA CYS A 55 -19.10 -9.26 -14.50
C CYS A 55 -19.56 -10.56 -15.18
N ASN A 56 -19.17 -10.72 -16.44
CA ASN A 56 -19.46 -11.95 -17.18
C ASN A 56 -18.65 -13.12 -16.62
N PRO A 57 -19.30 -14.25 -16.19
CA PRO A 57 -18.61 -15.39 -15.63
C PRO A 57 -17.53 -15.99 -16.54
N ALA A 58 -17.81 -16.12 -17.83
CA ALA A 58 -16.84 -16.68 -18.79
C ALA A 58 -15.57 -15.78 -18.92
N VAL A 59 -15.73 -14.47 -18.79
CA VAL A 59 -14.59 -13.53 -18.80
C VAL A 59 -13.77 -13.67 -17.52
N LEU A 60 -14.41 -13.84 -16.36
CA LEU A 60 -13.70 -14.04 -15.10
C LEU A 60 -12.95 -15.38 -15.09
N GLU A 61 -13.58 -16.47 -15.53
CA GLU A 61 -12.95 -17.77 -15.62
C GLU A 61 -11.73 -17.74 -16.55
N GLU A 62 -11.85 -17.12 -17.71
CA GLU A 62 -10.73 -16.97 -18.65
C GLU A 62 -9.59 -16.12 -18.04
N THR A 63 -9.91 -15.04 -17.35
CA THR A 63 -8.93 -14.21 -16.65
C THR A 63 -8.18 -15.01 -15.59
N VAL A 64 -8.89 -15.79 -14.77
CA VAL A 64 -8.30 -16.66 -13.74
C VAL A 64 -7.45 -17.75 -14.37
N ARG A 65 -7.92 -18.35 -15.46
CA ARG A 65 -7.16 -19.36 -16.21
C ARG A 65 -5.82 -18.82 -16.73
N GLN A 66 -5.84 -17.63 -17.33
CA GLN A 66 -4.63 -16.95 -17.81
C GLN A 66 -3.68 -16.60 -16.67
N TYR A 67 -4.22 -16.09 -15.55
CA TYR A 67 -3.43 -15.82 -14.35
C TYR A 67 -2.77 -17.08 -13.80
N ASN A 68 -3.53 -18.17 -13.66
CA ASN A 68 -3.00 -19.45 -13.17
C ASN A 68 -1.94 -20.05 -14.12
N HIS A 69 -2.13 -19.88 -15.43
CA HIS A 69 -1.09 -20.23 -16.40
C HIS A 69 0.18 -19.44 -16.17
N SER A 70 0.09 -18.10 -16.00
CA SER A 70 1.22 -17.23 -15.71
C SER A 70 1.93 -17.62 -14.40
N VAL A 71 1.18 -18.02 -13.37
CA VAL A 71 1.75 -18.56 -12.12
C VAL A 71 2.54 -19.83 -12.38
N HIS A 72 1.97 -20.75 -13.17
CA HIS A 72 2.60 -22.04 -13.49
C HIS A 72 3.91 -21.89 -14.27
N ILE A 73 3.97 -20.97 -15.25
CA ILE A 73 5.19 -20.71 -16.04
C ILE A 73 6.15 -19.73 -15.35
N GLY A 74 5.75 -19.13 -14.21
CA GLY A 74 6.55 -18.15 -13.46
C GLY A 74 6.73 -16.80 -14.16
N ARG A 75 5.92 -16.49 -15.18
CA ARG A 75 6.03 -15.26 -15.98
C ARG A 75 4.65 -14.76 -16.42
N ASP A 76 4.39 -13.49 -16.19
CA ASP A 76 3.20 -12.81 -16.68
C ASP A 76 3.51 -12.15 -18.03
N GLU A 77 3.05 -12.77 -19.11
CA GLU A 77 3.27 -12.31 -20.48
C GLU A 77 2.37 -11.13 -20.86
N ALA A 78 1.20 -11.01 -20.19
CA ALA A 78 0.20 -9.99 -20.52
C ALA A 78 0.52 -8.64 -19.87
N PHE A 79 0.97 -8.62 -18.61
CA PHE A 79 1.15 -7.39 -17.84
C PHE A 79 2.58 -7.22 -17.30
N GLY A 80 3.47 -8.18 -17.54
CA GLY A 80 4.87 -8.10 -17.12
C GLY A 80 5.07 -8.13 -15.59
N LYS A 81 4.14 -8.72 -14.83
CA LYS A 81 4.28 -8.88 -13.39
C LYS A 81 5.43 -9.83 -13.08
N THR A 82 6.40 -9.36 -12.29
CA THR A 82 7.62 -10.11 -11.98
C THR A 82 7.50 -11.02 -10.76
N THR A 83 6.48 -10.82 -9.93
CA THR A 83 6.24 -11.63 -8.74
C THR A 83 4.91 -12.36 -8.88
N MET A 84 4.98 -13.65 -9.14
CA MET A 84 3.81 -14.53 -9.19
C MET A 84 3.68 -15.24 -7.85
N LEU A 85 2.51 -15.10 -7.20
CA LEU A 85 2.28 -15.65 -5.86
C LEU A 85 1.75 -17.09 -5.95
N LYS A 86 0.43 -17.25 -5.86
CA LYS A 86 -0.25 -18.54 -5.90
C LYS A 86 -1.34 -18.55 -6.94
N ALA A 87 -1.62 -19.73 -7.48
CA ALA A 87 -2.78 -19.93 -8.34
C ALA A 87 -4.10 -19.66 -7.59
N LEU A 88 -5.11 -19.26 -8.32
CA LEU A 88 -6.47 -19.09 -7.84
C LEU A 88 -7.29 -20.34 -8.26
N ASP A 89 -7.05 -21.45 -7.58
CA ASP A 89 -7.59 -22.79 -7.91
C ASP A 89 -8.20 -23.52 -6.70
N GLU A 90 -8.09 -22.96 -5.50
CA GLU A 90 -8.60 -23.55 -4.26
C GLU A 90 -9.82 -22.77 -3.73
N PRO A 91 -11.05 -23.24 -3.93
CA PRO A 91 -12.22 -22.61 -3.31
C PRO A 91 -12.19 -22.74 -1.76
N PRO A 92 -12.95 -21.93 -1.02
CA PRO A 92 -13.76 -20.85 -1.53
C PRO A 92 -12.93 -19.66 -2.05
N PHE A 93 -13.54 -18.91 -2.97
CA PHE A 93 -12.99 -17.67 -3.47
C PHE A 93 -13.49 -16.51 -2.61
N TYR A 94 -12.67 -15.46 -2.54
CA TYR A 94 -13.01 -14.25 -1.82
C TYR A 94 -12.81 -13.04 -2.74
N TYR A 95 -13.79 -12.14 -2.75
CA TYR A 95 -13.73 -10.95 -3.57
C TYR A 95 -14.18 -9.71 -2.82
N GLY A 96 -13.60 -8.56 -3.16
CA GLY A 96 -13.94 -7.29 -2.54
C GLY A 96 -13.65 -6.12 -3.47
N GLU A 97 -14.45 -5.06 -3.33
CA GLU A 97 -14.18 -3.80 -4.01
C GLU A 97 -12.97 -3.13 -3.35
N GLU A 98 -12.04 -2.68 -4.16
CA GLU A 98 -10.88 -1.96 -3.70
C GLU A 98 -10.86 -0.54 -4.26
N ARG A 99 -10.50 0.43 -3.44
CA ARG A 99 -10.39 1.83 -3.81
C ARG A 99 -8.97 2.33 -3.58
N LEU A 100 -8.55 3.25 -4.44
CA LEU A 100 -7.28 3.93 -4.24
C LEU A 100 -7.46 4.97 -3.13
N ASN A 101 -6.80 4.78 -2.01
CA ASN A 101 -6.74 5.73 -0.92
C ASN A 101 -5.32 6.29 -0.79
N ILE A 102 -5.22 7.60 -0.54
CA ILE A 102 -3.96 8.19 -0.09
C ILE A 102 -3.83 7.88 1.39
N HIS A 103 -2.74 7.23 1.75
CA HIS A 103 -2.54 6.69 3.08
C HIS A 103 -1.33 7.31 3.78
N SER A 104 -0.37 7.86 3.02
CA SER A 104 0.75 8.63 3.53
C SER A 104 1.23 9.66 2.52
N THR A 105 1.92 10.68 3.01
CA THR A 105 2.59 11.69 2.20
C THR A 105 4.09 11.45 2.28
N GLU A 106 4.76 11.38 1.12
CA GLU A 106 6.21 11.20 1.05
C GLU A 106 6.95 12.53 0.82
N GLY A 107 6.22 13.64 0.82
CA GLY A 107 6.74 15.00 0.73
C GLY A 107 6.69 15.73 2.07
N GLY A 108 7.51 16.75 2.23
CA GLY A 108 7.55 17.54 3.46
C GLY A 108 8.84 18.34 3.59
N VAL A 109 9.15 18.77 4.81
CA VAL A 109 10.40 19.48 5.10
C VAL A 109 11.59 18.52 5.08
N ALA A 110 12.75 19.02 4.65
CA ALA A 110 14.00 18.27 4.78
C ALA A 110 14.54 18.40 6.20
N ILE A 111 15.14 17.33 6.71
CA ILE A 111 15.85 17.33 8.00
C ILE A 111 17.25 16.73 7.85
N ASP A 112 18.13 17.08 8.78
CA ASP A 112 19.43 16.43 8.98
C ASP A 112 19.35 15.23 9.96
N THR A 113 20.50 14.67 10.30
CA THR A 113 20.59 13.51 11.21
C THR A 113 20.24 13.85 12.67
N GLN A 114 20.20 15.12 13.03
CA GLN A 114 19.74 15.65 14.32
C GLN A 114 18.26 16.05 14.30
N ALA A 115 17.53 15.71 13.24
CA ALA A 115 16.12 16.08 13.04
C ALA A 115 15.87 17.61 12.97
N ARG A 116 16.90 18.42 12.70
CA ARG A 116 16.77 19.86 12.47
C ARG A 116 16.23 20.09 11.07
N VAL A 117 15.27 20.99 10.94
CA VAL A 117 14.71 21.36 9.64
C VAL A 117 15.74 22.16 8.86
N LEU A 118 15.92 21.82 7.59
CA LEU A 118 16.83 22.49 6.67
C LEU A 118 16.09 23.53 5.83
N ASP A 119 16.76 24.64 5.54
CA ASP A 119 16.30 25.62 4.58
C ASP A 119 16.63 25.21 3.12
N GLN A 120 16.38 26.09 2.15
CA GLN A 120 16.65 25.84 0.73
C GLN A 120 18.16 25.75 0.39
N SER A 121 19.03 26.21 1.29
CA SER A 121 20.50 26.15 1.17
C SER A 121 21.08 24.93 1.90
N GLU A 122 20.21 24.04 2.39
CA GLU A 122 20.55 22.87 3.21
C GLU A 122 21.17 23.24 4.58
N GLU A 123 20.93 24.47 5.07
CA GLU A 123 21.39 24.93 6.38
C GLU A 123 20.30 24.72 7.44
N PRO A 124 20.66 24.28 8.66
CA PRO A 124 19.69 24.05 9.72
C PRO A 124 19.02 25.34 10.22
N LEU A 125 17.70 25.35 10.25
CA LEU A 125 16.93 26.41 10.87
C LEU A 125 17.00 26.30 12.41
N LEU A 126 17.53 27.33 13.06
CA LEU A 126 17.74 27.33 14.51
C LEU A 126 16.41 27.14 15.28
N GLY A 127 16.40 26.18 16.18
CA GLY A 127 15.26 25.90 17.05
C GLY A 127 14.07 25.17 16.37
N LEU A 128 14.19 24.79 15.10
CA LEU A 128 13.13 24.09 14.38
C LEU A 128 13.51 22.63 14.12
N PHE A 129 12.68 21.73 14.64
CA PHE A 129 12.85 20.29 14.49
C PHE A 129 11.59 19.66 13.87
N ALA A 130 11.76 18.57 13.13
CA ALA A 130 10.63 17.83 12.58
C ALA A 130 10.87 16.30 12.62
N ALA A 131 9.78 15.56 12.79
CA ALA A 131 9.80 14.09 12.79
C ALA A 131 8.47 13.51 12.28
N GLY A 132 8.52 12.32 11.69
CA GLY A 132 7.34 11.59 11.22
C GLY A 132 6.84 12.07 9.87
N GLU A 133 5.52 12.08 9.68
CA GLU A 133 4.86 12.35 8.40
C GLU A 133 5.26 13.68 7.71
N PRO A 134 5.53 14.80 8.44
CA PRO A 134 5.93 16.04 7.77
C PRO A 134 7.35 16.03 7.19
N VAL A 135 8.13 14.96 7.38
CA VAL A 135 9.50 14.85 6.87
C VAL A 135 9.51 14.24 5.48
N GLY A 136 10.03 14.97 4.49
CA GLY A 136 10.00 14.61 3.08
C GLY A 136 11.24 13.94 2.52
N ASN A 137 12.39 13.99 3.19
CA ASN A 137 13.66 13.47 2.66
C ASN A 137 14.10 12.12 3.26
N LEU A 138 13.26 11.47 4.08
CA LEU A 138 13.65 10.27 4.82
C LEU A 138 13.51 8.98 4.02
N HIS A 139 12.46 8.87 3.21
CA HIS A 139 12.08 7.62 2.54
C HIS A 139 12.28 7.62 1.01
N GLY A 140 12.75 8.70 0.44
CA GLY A 140 12.91 8.84 -1.00
C GLY A 140 11.57 8.76 -1.75
N LYS A 141 11.52 7.97 -2.83
CA LYS A 141 10.33 7.88 -3.69
C LYS A 141 9.27 6.87 -3.21
N SER A 142 9.59 6.02 -2.25
CA SER A 142 8.68 4.97 -1.78
C SER A 142 9.14 4.41 -0.45
N ARG A 143 8.24 4.35 0.50
CA ARG A 143 8.48 3.84 1.83
C ARG A 143 8.05 2.37 1.95
N PRO A 144 8.93 1.44 2.35
CA PRO A 144 8.53 0.09 2.72
C PRO A 144 7.52 0.07 3.88
N GLY A 145 6.58 -0.86 3.85
CA GLY A 145 5.58 -1.02 4.91
C GLY A 145 6.22 -1.16 6.30
N GLY A 146 5.57 -0.59 7.32
CA GLY A 146 6.04 -0.59 8.71
C GLY A 146 7.00 0.54 9.08
N ASN A 147 7.76 1.09 8.16
CA ASN A 147 8.79 2.09 8.45
C ASN A 147 8.25 3.47 8.86
N GLY A 148 6.97 3.76 8.63
CA GLY A 148 6.37 5.03 9.04
C GLY A 148 6.38 5.23 10.54
N VAL A 149 5.91 4.24 11.30
CA VAL A 149 5.90 4.30 12.77
C VAL A 149 7.34 4.31 13.31
N LEU A 150 8.23 3.51 12.72
CA LEU A 150 9.64 3.49 13.10
C LEU A 150 10.28 4.88 12.95
N ALA A 151 10.04 5.54 11.83
CA ALA A 151 10.53 6.91 11.58
C ALA A 151 10.02 7.92 12.61
N CYS A 152 8.72 7.84 12.95
CA CYS A 152 8.14 8.70 13.98
C CYS A 152 8.83 8.51 15.34
N VAL A 153 9.07 7.27 15.76
CA VAL A 153 9.69 6.95 17.06
C VAL A 153 11.16 7.38 17.10
N VAL A 154 11.92 7.02 16.06
CA VAL A 154 13.37 7.31 16.01
C VAL A 154 13.61 8.82 15.94
N PHE A 155 13.06 9.48 14.93
CA PHE A 155 13.31 10.93 14.73
C PHE A 155 12.57 11.79 15.74
N GLY A 156 11.42 11.36 16.28
CA GLY A 156 10.76 12.04 17.37
C GLY A 156 11.59 12.04 18.65
N ARG A 157 12.28 10.92 18.95
CA ARG A 157 13.23 10.87 20.07
C ARG A 157 14.43 11.78 19.86
N ILE A 158 15.03 11.75 18.66
CA ILE A 158 16.18 12.61 18.31
C ILE A 158 15.78 14.08 18.42
N ALA A 159 14.69 14.47 17.78
CA ALA A 159 14.18 15.85 17.83
C ALA A 159 13.94 16.35 19.26
N GLY A 160 13.35 15.50 20.11
CA GLY A 160 13.12 15.84 21.52
C GLY A 160 14.41 16.01 22.32
N GLN A 161 15.42 15.17 22.08
CA GLN A 161 16.73 15.27 22.74
C GLN A 161 17.48 16.53 22.32
N GLU A 162 17.54 16.84 21.04
CA GLU A 162 18.21 18.01 20.49
C GLU A 162 17.53 19.31 20.93
N ALA A 163 16.21 19.34 20.92
CA ALA A 163 15.44 20.50 21.42
C ALA A 163 15.70 20.78 22.91
N ALA A 164 15.78 19.75 23.74
CA ALA A 164 16.08 19.89 25.16
C ALA A 164 17.50 20.41 25.38
N GLN A 165 18.51 19.94 24.63
CA GLN A 165 19.89 20.41 24.72
C GLN A 165 20.02 21.89 24.31
N LEU A 166 19.32 22.29 23.24
CA LEU A 166 19.30 23.68 22.78
C LEU A 166 18.73 24.61 23.87
N SER A 167 17.66 24.23 24.54
CA SER A 167 17.06 25.00 25.64
C SER A 167 18.01 25.16 26.82
N LEU A 168 18.76 24.10 27.17
CA LEU A 168 19.71 24.14 28.30
C LEU A 168 20.95 25.00 27.99
N SER A 169 21.36 25.11 26.73
CA SER A 169 22.51 25.91 26.31
C SER A 169 22.19 27.41 26.13
N SER A 170 20.91 27.78 26.20
CA SER A 170 20.42 29.16 26.04
C SER A 170 20.25 29.90 27.37
N HIS A 171 20.62 29.26 28.49
CA HIS A 171 20.64 29.78 29.85
C HIS A 171 22.06 29.75 30.42
#